data_a6744335c2dfb65cdaa4740c2ac987e4
#
_entry.id   a6744335c2dfb65cdaa4740c2ac987e4
#
_cell.length_a   1.000
_cell.length_b   1.000
_cell.length_c   1.000
_cell.angle_alpha   90.00
_cell.angle_beta   90.00
_cell.angle_gamma   90.00
#
_symmetry.space_group_name_H-M   'P 1'
#
loop_
_entity.id
_entity.type
_entity.pdbx_description
1 polymer ?
#
loop_
_entity_poly.entity_id
_entity_poly.type
_entity_poly.pdbx_seq_one_letter_code
_entity_poly.pdbx_strand_id
1 'polypeptide(L)'
;MKKISLLIITLIVFSGVSFSQNTFTLSSTDLGGQATKTEEFSGFGCEGENKSPQLSWANAPEGTKSFAITMYDPDAPTGSGWWHWVVFDIPANMNELVTNAGNINLNLVPKGVIQSITDYGIKGFGGPCPPEGHGLHKYEITVHALKTDTLGLDENTNAAVVGFYLWNNTLAKASIVSYYKRDNK
;
A
#
# COMPACT_ATOMS: atom_id res chain seq x y z
N MET A 1 23.79 73.87 -13.61
CA MET A 1 24.44 72.73 -12.96
C MET A 1 23.31 71.74 -12.64
N LYS A 2 23.22 70.61 -13.40
CA LYS A 2 22.18 69.55 -13.20
C LYS A 2 22.75 68.52 -12.23
N LYS A 3 22.08 68.32 -11.11
CA LYS A 3 22.39 67.27 -10.13
C LYS A 3 21.79 65.94 -10.65
N ILE A 4 22.68 64.95 -10.92
CA ILE A 4 22.26 63.59 -11.28
C ILE A 4 22.18 62.83 -9.95
N SER A 5 20.94 62.47 -9.55
CA SER A 5 20.72 61.56 -8.42
C SER A 5 20.89 60.11 -8.88
N LEU A 6 21.90 59.43 -8.34
CA LEU A 6 22.15 58.01 -8.59
C LEU A 6 21.25 57.17 -7.67
N LEU A 7 20.28 56.49 -8.27
CA LEU A 7 19.38 55.56 -7.51
C LEU A 7 20.06 54.18 -7.47
N ILE A 8 20.55 53.79 -6.32
CA ILE A 8 21.12 52.45 -6.11
C ILE A 8 19.96 51.50 -5.79
N ILE A 9 19.64 50.62 -6.73
CA ILE A 9 18.66 49.54 -6.54
C ILE A 9 19.42 48.35 -5.95
N THR A 10 19.22 48.10 -4.67
CA THR A 10 19.77 46.92 -3.99
C THR A 10 18.88 45.71 -4.35
N LEU A 11 19.40 44.80 -5.17
CA LEU A 11 18.76 43.55 -5.55
C LEU A 11 18.92 42.54 -4.37
N ILE A 12 17.90 42.32 -3.57
CA ILE A 12 17.91 41.28 -2.53
C ILE A 12 17.64 39.95 -3.23
N VAL A 13 18.69 39.13 -3.39
CA VAL A 13 18.59 37.75 -3.87
C VAL A 13 18.13 36.88 -2.72
N PHE A 14 16.85 36.52 -2.71
CA PHE A 14 16.33 35.47 -1.82
C PHE A 14 16.80 34.09 -2.35
N SER A 15 17.89 33.57 -1.78
CA SER A 15 18.25 32.16 -1.95
C SER A 15 17.26 31.31 -1.16
N GLY A 16 16.20 30.86 -1.82
CA GLY A 16 15.28 29.85 -1.28
C GLY A 16 16.04 28.54 -1.08
N VAL A 17 16.23 28.12 0.17
CA VAL A 17 16.71 26.77 0.48
C VAL A 17 15.55 25.81 0.14
N SER A 18 15.65 25.14 -1.01
CA SER A 18 14.73 24.07 -1.36
C SER A 18 15.09 22.83 -0.55
N PHE A 19 14.33 22.55 0.50
CA PHE A 19 14.40 21.25 1.16
C PHE A 19 13.73 20.24 0.23
N SER A 20 14.53 19.38 -0.41
CA SER A 20 14.03 18.20 -1.08
C SER A 20 13.45 17.27 0.00
N GLN A 21 12.13 17.22 0.12
CA GLN A 21 11.48 16.23 0.96
C GLN A 21 11.64 14.87 0.26
N ASN A 22 12.25 13.91 0.95
CA ASN A 22 12.36 12.55 0.45
C ASN A 22 10.95 12.00 0.14
N THR A 23 10.77 11.43 -1.03
CA THR A 23 9.48 10.86 -1.45
C THR A 23 9.12 9.66 -0.58
N PHE A 24 7.86 9.58 -0.13
CA PHE A 24 7.32 8.39 0.53
C PHE A 24 7.35 7.22 -0.45
N THR A 25 7.96 6.10 -0.05
CA THR A 25 8.20 4.95 -0.94
C THR A 25 7.70 3.65 -0.33
N LEU A 26 7.32 2.71 -1.20
CA LEU A 26 7.05 1.31 -0.89
C LEU A 26 7.96 0.43 -1.77
N SER A 27 8.48 -0.64 -1.21
CA SER A 27 9.29 -1.64 -1.91
C SER A 27 9.02 -3.04 -1.37
N SER A 28 9.44 -4.05 -2.12
CA SER A 28 9.40 -5.45 -1.74
C SER A 28 10.68 -6.14 -2.18
N THR A 29 11.23 -7.02 -1.35
CA THR A 29 12.32 -7.92 -1.73
C THR A 29 11.82 -9.19 -2.39
N ASP A 30 10.56 -9.53 -2.21
CA ASP A 30 9.95 -10.75 -2.72
C ASP A 30 9.35 -10.55 -4.12
N LEU A 31 8.92 -9.33 -4.44
CA LEU A 31 8.26 -9.01 -5.70
C LEU A 31 9.19 -8.26 -6.65
N GLY A 32 9.56 -8.89 -7.75
CA GLY A 32 10.30 -8.26 -8.86
C GLY A 32 9.39 -7.69 -9.97
N GLY A 33 8.19 -7.19 -9.61
CA GLY A 33 7.18 -6.73 -10.58
C GLY A 33 6.20 -7.82 -11.03
N GLN A 34 6.43 -9.08 -10.66
CA GLN A 34 5.54 -10.21 -10.90
C GLN A 34 5.38 -11.03 -9.63
N ALA A 35 4.15 -11.49 -9.38
CA ALA A 35 3.89 -12.53 -8.41
C ALA A 35 4.19 -13.91 -9.01
N THR A 36 4.40 -14.88 -8.14
CA THR A 36 4.75 -16.26 -8.48
C THR A 36 3.78 -17.24 -7.83
N LYS A 37 4.08 -18.53 -7.91
CA LYS A 37 3.34 -19.56 -7.15
C LYS A 37 3.46 -19.37 -5.64
N THR A 38 4.46 -18.66 -5.16
CA THR A 38 4.61 -18.33 -3.74
C THR A 38 3.46 -17.44 -3.26
N GLU A 39 3.11 -16.41 -4.02
CA GLU A 39 2.05 -15.48 -3.67
C GLU A 39 0.67 -15.94 -4.16
N GLU A 40 0.59 -16.79 -5.20
CA GLU A 40 -0.69 -17.25 -5.74
C GLU A 40 -1.58 -17.84 -4.65
N PHE A 41 -2.87 -17.55 -4.74
CA PHE A 41 -3.88 -18.04 -3.80
C PHE A 41 -3.93 -19.57 -3.77
N SER A 42 -4.30 -20.12 -2.61
CA SER A 42 -4.58 -21.55 -2.42
C SER A 42 -6.08 -21.76 -2.30
N GLY A 43 -6.76 -21.93 -3.42
CA GLY A 43 -8.22 -22.04 -3.50
C GLY A 43 -8.78 -21.48 -4.81
N PHE A 44 -10.08 -21.57 -5.05
CA PHE A 44 -10.76 -21.18 -6.29
C PHE A 44 -10.10 -21.72 -7.58
N GLY A 45 -9.53 -22.93 -7.51
CA GLY A 45 -8.81 -23.56 -8.63
C GLY A 45 -7.36 -23.07 -8.80
N CYS A 46 -6.84 -22.28 -7.87
CA CYS A 46 -5.43 -21.95 -7.75
C CYS A 46 -4.75 -22.86 -6.70
N GLU A 47 -3.46 -23.14 -6.93
CA GLU A 47 -2.67 -24.10 -6.15
C GLU A 47 -1.36 -23.49 -5.65
N GLY A 48 -1.38 -22.17 -5.35
CA GLY A 48 -0.22 -21.46 -4.84
C GLY A 48 0.00 -21.65 -3.34
N GLU A 49 1.08 -21.06 -2.83
CA GLU A 49 1.43 -21.14 -1.40
C GLU A 49 0.69 -20.09 -0.56
N ASN A 50 0.05 -19.11 -1.19
CA ASN A 50 -0.69 -18.01 -0.56
C ASN A 50 0.13 -17.26 0.49
N LYS A 51 1.41 -17.01 0.22
CA LYS A 51 2.29 -16.24 1.09
C LYS A 51 2.27 -14.78 0.70
N SER A 52 1.94 -13.89 1.63
CA SER A 52 2.05 -12.45 1.39
C SER A 52 3.51 -12.05 1.22
N PRO A 53 3.82 -11.11 0.31
CA PRO A 53 5.18 -10.64 0.12
C PRO A 53 5.67 -9.82 1.32
N GLN A 54 7.01 -9.76 1.50
CA GLN A 54 7.64 -8.77 2.32
C GLN A 54 7.38 -7.38 1.73
N LEU A 55 7.07 -6.40 2.58
CA LEU A 55 6.86 -5.01 2.20
C LEU A 55 7.63 -4.09 3.14
N SER A 56 8.35 -3.11 2.59
CA SER A 56 9.01 -2.07 3.37
C SER A 56 8.73 -0.69 2.80
N TRP A 57 8.62 0.30 3.69
CA TRP A 57 8.35 1.68 3.31
C TRP A 57 9.25 2.65 4.04
N ALA A 58 9.50 3.81 3.41
CA ALA A 58 10.38 4.83 3.94
C ALA A 58 9.85 6.24 3.64
N ASN A 59 10.36 7.22 4.40
CA ASN A 59 10.08 8.65 4.22
C ASN A 59 8.59 9.01 4.38
N ALA A 60 7.92 8.40 5.34
CA ALA A 60 6.57 8.79 5.70
C ALA A 60 6.51 10.29 6.06
N PRO A 61 5.43 11.02 5.67
CA PRO A 61 5.32 12.43 5.97
C PRO A 61 5.23 12.68 7.48
N GLU A 62 5.62 13.89 7.90
CA GLU A 62 5.39 14.35 9.26
C GLU A 62 3.90 14.30 9.62
N GLY A 63 3.61 13.97 10.87
CA GLY A 63 2.23 13.80 11.36
C GLY A 63 1.66 12.40 11.12
N THR A 64 2.42 11.47 10.54
CA THR A 64 2.01 10.06 10.43
C THR A 64 1.92 9.43 11.82
N LYS A 65 0.75 8.85 12.13
CA LYS A 65 0.47 8.19 13.40
C LYS A 65 0.30 6.68 13.27
N SER A 66 -0.12 6.21 12.11
CA SER A 66 -0.22 4.79 11.79
C SER A 66 -0.08 4.57 10.29
N PHE A 67 -0.01 3.30 9.87
CA PHE A 67 -0.06 2.91 8.46
C PHE A 67 -1.18 1.93 8.20
N ALA A 68 -1.57 1.84 6.92
CA ALA A 68 -2.37 0.77 6.39
C ALA A 68 -1.76 0.25 5.09
N ILE A 69 -2.02 -1.01 4.77
CA ILE A 69 -1.63 -1.64 3.50
C ILE A 69 -2.86 -2.22 2.85
N THR A 70 -2.98 -2.00 1.55
CA THR A 70 -4.01 -2.61 0.71
C THR A 70 -3.38 -3.29 -0.49
N MET A 71 -3.95 -4.42 -0.92
CA MET A 71 -3.68 -5.04 -2.23
C MET A 71 -4.99 -5.20 -2.98
N TYR A 72 -5.04 -4.65 -4.19
CA TYR A 72 -6.25 -4.56 -4.98
C TYR A 72 -5.98 -4.91 -6.45
N ASP A 73 -6.88 -5.70 -7.04
CA ASP A 73 -6.89 -6.08 -8.46
C ASP A 73 -8.03 -5.34 -9.17
N PRO A 74 -7.75 -4.27 -9.93
CA PRO A 74 -8.77 -3.57 -10.72
C PRO A 74 -9.21 -4.32 -11.97
N ASP A 75 -8.46 -5.33 -12.40
CA ASP A 75 -8.72 -6.09 -13.63
C ASP A 75 -9.64 -7.30 -13.39
N ALA A 76 -9.95 -7.60 -12.11
CA ALA A 76 -10.86 -8.69 -11.78
C ALA A 76 -12.25 -8.48 -12.40
N PRO A 77 -12.85 -9.50 -13.07
CA PRO A 77 -14.12 -9.37 -13.80
C PRO A 77 -15.35 -9.41 -12.87
N THR A 78 -15.36 -8.57 -11.85
CA THR A 78 -16.41 -8.54 -10.81
C THR A 78 -17.25 -7.26 -10.83
N GLY A 79 -16.91 -6.30 -11.72
CA GLY A 79 -17.53 -4.98 -11.78
C GLY A 79 -17.05 -3.97 -10.73
N SER A 80 -16.32 -4.43 -9.69
CA SER A 80 -15.75 -3.59 -8.63
C SER A 80 -14.28 -3.91 -8.33
N GLY A 81 -13.61 -4.71 -9.18
CA GLY A 81 -12.28 -5.23 -8.89
C GLY A 81 -12.30 -6.25 -7.76
N TRP A 82 -11.16 -6.51 -7.12
CA TRP A 82 -11.04 -7.51 -6.06
C TRP A 82 -9.99 -7.10 -5.02
N TRP A 83 -10.39 -7.10 -3.76
CA TRP A 83 -9.50 -6.81 -2.65
C TRP A 83 -8.86 -8.10 -2.13
N HIS A 84 -7.52 -8.12 -2.16
CA HIS A 84 -6.68 -9.27 -1.84
C HIS A 84 -6.13 -9.23 -0.41
N TRP A 85 -5.85 -8.04 0.12
CA TRP A 85 -5.29 -7.84 1.45
C TRP A 85 -5.62 -6.44 1.95
N VAL A 86 -6.07 -6.34 3.20
CA VAL A 86 -6.41 -5.07 3.85
C VAL A 86 -5.92 -5.13 5.29
N VAL A 87 -4.90 -4.33 5.59
CA VAL A 87 -4.24 -4.26 6.90
C VAL A 87 -4.24 -2.81 7.35
N PHE A 88 -4.59 -2.55 8.59
CA PHE A 88 -4.60 -1.19 9.13
C PHE A 88 -4.24 -1.17 10.62
N ASP A 89 -4.12 0.04 11.18
CA ASP A 89 -3.65 0.29 12.54
C ASP A 89 -2.22 -0.24 12.77
N ILE A 90 -1.38 -0.19 11.70
CA ILE A 90 0.04 -0.52 11.80
C ILE A 90 0.74 0.65 12.51
N PRO A 91 1.44 0.42 13.65
CA PRO A 91 2.08 1.51 14.41
C PRO A 91 3.08 2.33 13.60
N ALA A 92 3.15 3.65 13.86
CA ALA A 92 4.03 4.59 13.15
C ALA A 92 5.54 4.26 13.25
N ASN A 93 5.95 3.49 14.24
CA ASN A 93 7.34 3.05 14.41
C ASN A 93 7.68 1.79 13.60
N MET A 94 6.71 1.23 12.86
CA MET A 94 6.95 0.15 11.91
C MET A 94 7.18 0.71 10.51
N ASN A 95 8.06 0.06 9.78
CA ASN A 95 8.35 0.38 8.39
C ASN A 95 8.46 -0.87 7.51
N GLU A 96 8.00 -2.01 8.01
CA GLU A 96 8.08 -3.29 7.32
C GLU A 96 6.96 -4.25 7.77
N LEU A 97 6.48 -5.06 6.82
CA LEU A 97 5.82 -6.33 7.07
C LEU A 97 6.66 -7.45 6.45
N VAL A 98 7.01 -8.45 7.25
CA VAL A 98 7.82 -9.59 6.79
C VAL A 98 7.05 -10.49 5.84
N THR A 99 7.75 -11.30 5.06
CA THR A 99 7.13 -12.35 4.21
C THR A 99 6.17 -13.18 5.04
N ASN A 100 5.00 -13.49 4.46
CA ASN A 100 3.93 -14.27 5.08
C ASN A 100 3.23 -13.59 6.28
N ALA A 101 3.44 -12.29 6.51
CA ALA A 101 2.75 -11.52 7.56
C ALA A 101 1.22 -11.52 7.38
N GLY A 102 0.74 -11.75 6.15
CA GLY A 102 -0.68 -11.88 5.81
C GLY A 102 -1.34 -13.18 6.30
N ASN A 103 -0.57 -14.16 6.75
CA ASN A 103 -1.11 -15.37 7.36
C ASN A 103 -1.43 -15.09 8.84
N ILE A 104 -2.70 -14.87 9.13
CA ILE A 104 -3.17 -14.50 10.47
C ILE A 104 -2.86 -15.57 11.55
N ASN A 105 -2.68 -16.83 11.16
CA ASN A 105 -2.38 -17.92 12.11
C ASN A 105 -0.93 -17.87 12.63
N LEU A 106 -0.03 -17.15 11.93
CA LEU A 106 1.38 -17.05 12.33
C LEU A 106 1.65 -15.90 13.30
N ASN A 107 0.69 -14.98 13.49
CA ASN A 107 0.82 -13.82 14.39
C ASN A 107 2.12 -13.01 14.16
N LEU A 108 2.50 -12.80 12.89
CA LEU A 108 3.72 -12.08 12.52
C LEU A 108 3.57 -10.55 12.55
N VAL A 109 2.37 -10.04 12.79
CA VAL A 109 2.11 -8.62 13.01
C VAL A 109 1.91 -8.32 14.49
N PRO A 110 2.24 -7.12 15.00
CA PRO A 110 2.03 -6.75 16.39
C PRO A 110 0.55 -6.82 16.80
N LYS A 111 0.32 -7.05 18.09
CA LYS A 111 -1.02 -6.95 18.66
C LYS A 111 -1.61 -5.54 18.43
N GLY A 112 -2.83 -5.49 17.94
CA GLY A 112 -3.52 -4.24 17.61
C GLY A 112 -3.52 -3.93 16.11
N VAL A 113 -2.65 -4.51 15.32
CA VAL A 113 -2.74 -4.47 13.85
C VAL A 113 -3.91 -5.35 13.42
N ILE A 114 -4.79 -4.80 12.61
CA ILE A 114 -5.99 -5.47 12.12
C ILE A 114 -5.76 -5.93 10.67
N GLN A 115 -6.06 -7.18 10.39
CA GLN A 115 -6.14 -7.73 9.03
C GLN A 115 -7.61 -8.08 8.77
N SER A 116 -8.29 -7.26 7.98
CA SER A 116 -9.73 -7.40 7.79
C SER A 116 -10.09 -8.36 6.66
N ILE A 117 -11.39 -8.58 6.55
CA ILE A 117 -11.97 -9.47 5.54
C ILE A 117 -11.73 -8.93 4.13
N THR A 118 -11.32 -9.82 3.22
CA THR A 118 -11.11 -9.57 1.79
C THR A 118 -12.31 -10.02 0.96
N ASP A 119 -12.26 -9.80 -0.36
CA ASP A 119 -13.33 -10.27 -1.25
C ASP A 119 -13.34 -11.81 -1.40
N TYR A 120 -12.29 -12.50 -0.97
CA TYR A 120 -12.32 -13.96 -0.77
C TYR A 120 -13.19 -14.41 0.42
N GLY A 121 -13.69 -13.48 1.24
CA GLY A 121 -14.40 -13.79 2.47
C GLY A 121 -13.51 -14.29 3.61
N ILE A 122 -12.19 -14.13 3.50
CA ILE A 122 -11.20 -14.50 4.50
C ILE A 122 -10.50 -13.27 5.07
N LYS A 123 -9.99 -13.36 6.30
CA LYS A 123 -9.12 -12.36 6.92
C LYS A 123 -7.68 -12.62 6.52
N GLY A 124 -6.89 -11.54 6.40
CA GLY A 124 -5.50 -11.63 6.01
C GLY A 124 -5.31 -11.64 4.49
N PHE A 125 -4.22 -12.27 4.05
CA PHE A 125 -3.81 -12.26 2.65
C PHE A 125 -4.52 -13.34 1.84
N GLY A 126 -5.10 -12.94 0.71
CA GLY A 126 -5.53 -13.82 -0.37
C GLY A 126 -4.79 -13.46 -1.65
N GLY A 127 -3.91 -14.34 -2.10
CA GLY A 127 -3.03 -14.09 -3.23
C GLY A 127 -3.74 -13.97 -4.59
N PRO A 128 -2.99 -13.63 -5.65
CA PRO A 128 -3.49 -13.63 -7.03
C PRO A 128 -4.13 -14.95 -7.45
N CYS A 129 -5.30 -14.90 -8.08
CA CYS A 129 -5.94 -16.05 -8.69
C CYS A 129 -6.85 -15.60 -9.86
N PRO A 130 -6.28 -14.99 -10.92
CA PRO A 130 -7.09 -14.56 -12.04
C PRO A 130 -7.67 -15.75 -12.79
N PRO A 131 -8.78 -15.60 -13.53
CA PRO A 131 -9.30 -16.67 -14.38
C PRO A 131 -8.27 -17.15 -15.39
N GLU A 132 -8.26 -18.48 -15.67
CA GLU A 132 -7.37 -19.05 -16.67
C GLU A 132 -7.59 -18.38 -18.05
N GLY A 133 -6.48 -18.02 -18.71
CA GLY A 133 -6.54 -17.36 -20.02
C GLY A 133 -7.02 -15.93 -20.05
N HIS A 134 -7.37 -15.29 -18.91
CA HIS A 134 -7.84 -13.90 -18.87
C HIS A 134 -6.72 -12.88 -19.12
N GLY A 135 -5.45 -13.31 -19.16
CA GLY A 135 -4.29 -12.46 -19.37
C GLY A 135 -3.67 -11.98 -18.06
N LEU A 136 -2.81 -10.96 -18.18
CA LEU A 136 -2.15 -10.36 -17.02
C LEU A 136 -3.14 -9.48 -16.25
N HIS A 137 -3.27 -9.75 -14.96
CA HIS A 137 -3.91 -8.86 -14.00
C HIS A 137 -2.87 -8.02 -13.27
N LYS A 138 -3.25 -6.81 -12.92
CA LYS A 138 -2.44 -5.86 -12.18
C LYS A 138 -2.87 -5.85 -10.71
N TYR A 139 -1.95 -6.12 -9.81
CA TYR A 139 -2.16 -6.08 -8.36
C TYR A 139 -1.48 -4.83 -7.80
N GLU A 140 -2.27 -3.86 -7.39
CA GLU A 140 -1.79 -2.62 -6.79
C GLU A 140 -1.62 -2.80 -5.28
N ILE A 141 -0.38 -2.77 -4.80
CA ILE A 141 -0.07 -2.82 -3.38
C ILE A 141 0.25 -1.40 -2.93
N THR A 142 -0.51 -0.89 -1.99
CA THR A 142 -0.39 0.50 -1.53
C THR A 142 -0.21 0.56 -0.03
N VAL A 143 0.80 1.31 0.43
CA VAL A 143 0.93 1.74 1.81
C VAL A 143 0.35 3.14 1.96
N HIS A 144 -0.47 3.35 2.99
CA HIS A 144 -1.09 4.60 3.38
C HIS A 144 -0.48 5.09 4.69
N ALA A 145 0.05 6.31 4.71
CA ALA A 145 0.46 7.00 5.93
C ALA A 145 -0.76 7.75 6.49
N LEU A 146 -1.17 7.45 7.72
CA LEU A 146 -2.42 7.93 8.29
C LEU A 146 -2.19 8.99 9.37
N LYS A 147 -3.07 10.00 9.45
CA LYS A 147 -3.08 11.05 10.48
C LYS A 147 -3.72 10.63 11.80
N THR A 148 -4.21 9.40 11.91
CA THR A 148 -4.85 8.83 13.10
C THR A 148 -4.08 7.60 13.59
N ASP A 149 -4.12 7.33 14.88
CA ASP A 149 -3.48 6.15 15.48
C ASP A 149 -4.26 4.86 15.13
N THR A 150 -5.60 4.97 15.04
CA THR A 150 -6.50 3.87 14.70
C THR A 150 -7.62 4.35 13.78
N LEU A 151 -8.17 3.43 12.97
CA LEU A 151 -9.37 3.68 12.18
C LEU A 151 -10.66 3.42 12.97
N GLY A 152 -10.58 2.73 14.12
CA GLY A 152 -11.75 2.34 14.92
C GLY A 152 -12.62 1.28 14.26
N LEU A 153 -12.04 0.47 13.39
CA LEU A 153 -12.69 -0.62 12.67
C LEU A 153 -12.18 -1.97 13.18
N ASP A 154 -12.86 -3.04 12.82
CA ASP A 154 -12.51 -4.40 13.20
C ASP A 154 -12.17 -5.31 12.00
N GLU A 155 -11.78 -6.53 12.29
CA GLU A 155 -11.38 -7.52 11.30
C GLU A 155 -12.57 -8.04 10.44
N ASN A 156 -13.80 -7.71 10.75
CA ASN A 156 -14.98 -8.07 9.97
C ASN A 156 -15.44 -6.93 9.04
N THR A 157 -14.75 -5.78 9.13
CA THR A 157 -15.06 -4.63 8.27
C THR A 157 -14.66 -4.94 6.84
N ASN A 158 -15.57 -4.78 5.89
CA ASN A 158 -15.29 -5.01 4.48
C ASN A 158 -14.35 -3.95 3.89
N ALA A 159 -13.62 -4.34 2.83
CA ALA A 159 -12.58 -3.51 2.22
C ALA A 159 -13.08 -2.14 1.72
N ALA A 160 -14.31 -2.06 1.21
CA ALA A 160 -14.87 -0.79 0.72
C ALA A 160 -15.08 0.22 1.86
N VAL A 161 -15.53 -0.23 3.04
CA VAL A 161 -15.66 0.62 4.23
C VAL A 161 -14.28 1.04 4.72
N VAL A 162 -13.31 0.11 4.80
CA VAL A 162 -11.93 0.47 5.15
C VAL A 162 -11.38 1.52 4.17
N GLY A 163 -11.59 1.34 2.86
CA GLY A 163 -11.20 2.28 1.82
C GLY A 163 -11.75 3.70 2.03
N PHE A 164 -13.02 3.83 2.46
CA PHE A 164 -13.62 5.13 2.81
C PHE A 164 -12.91 5.79 4.00
N TYR A 165 -12.57 5.02 5.05
CA TYR A 165 -11.83 5.54 6.19
C TYR A 165 -10.39 5.90 5.82
N LEU A 166 -9.74 5.12 4.95
CA LEU A 166 -8.42 5.44 4.40
C LEU A 166 -8.45 6.75 3.61
N TRP A 167 -9.45 6.96 2.75
CA TRP A 167 -9.60 8.19 1.99
C TRP A 167 -9.64 9.43 2.90
N ASN A 168 -10.35 9.36 4.03
CA ASN A 168 -10.48 10.46 5.00
C ASN A 168 -9.23 10.70 5.84
N ASN A 169 -8.36 9.70 6.03
CA ASN A 169 -7.27 9.73 7.00
C ASN A 169 -5.87 9.67 6.39
N THR A 170 -5.73 9.44 5.09
CA THR A 170 -4.43 9.33 4.42
C THR A 170 -3.79 10.70 4.23
N LEU A 171 -2.56 10.87 4.73
CA LEU A 171 -1.67 12.01 4.48
C LEU A 171 -0.91 11.84 3.16
N ALA A 172 -0.37 10.65 2.92
CA ALA A 172 0.33 10.25 1.70
C ALA A 172 0.19 8.76 1.46
N LYS A 173 0.41 8.34 0.23
CA LYS A 173 0.46 6.94 -0.17
C LYS A 173 1.62 6.68 -1.12
N ALA A 174 2.14 5.45 -1.07
CA ALA A 174 3.09 4.93 -2.03
C ALA A 174 2.63 3.55 -2.50
N SER A 175 2.85 3.24 -3.77
CA SER A 175 2.37 1.99 -4.34
C SER A 175 3.45 1.31 -5.17
N ILE A 176 3.40 -0.02 -5.18
CA ILE A 176 4.07 -0.87 -6.16
C ILE A 176 3.02 -1.70 -6.88
N VAL A 177 3.37 -2.17 -8.07
CA VAL A 177 2.50 -3.02 -8.89
C VAL A 177 3.19 -4.35 -9.11
N SER A 178 2.43 -5.43 -8.91
CA SER A 178 2.82 -6.78 -9.31
C SER A 178 1.84 -7.31 -10.33
N TYR A 179 2.34 -8.08 -11.31
CA TYR A 179 1.51 -8.69 -12.33
C TYR A 179 1.44 -10.20 -12.12
N TYR A 180 0.31 -10.80 -12.45
CA TYR A 180 0.16 -12.24 -12.44
C TYR A 180 -0.87 -12.67 -13.51
N LYS A 181 -0.65 -13.85 -14.11
CA LYS A 181 -1.59 -14.51 -15.00
C LYS A 181 -1.63 -16.01 -14.74
N ARG A 182 -2.69 -16.64 -15.16
CA ARG A 182 -2.76 -18.10 -15.30
C ARG A 182 -2.89 -18.43 -16.79
N ASP A 183 -2.00 -19.30 -17.28
CA ASP A 183 -2.12 -19.82 -18.65
C ASP A 183 -3.27 -20.83 -18.71
N ASN A 184 -3.84 -21.04 -19.90
CA ASN A 184 -4.82 -22.10 -20.11
C ASN A 184 -4.14 -23.45 -19.84
N LYS A 185 -4.84 -24.34 -19.16
CA LYS A 185 -4.45 -25.76 -19.04
C LYS A 185 -4.63 -26.46 -20.35
#